data_173ffb883baf1a94a74b38e41fc0191e
#
_entry.id   173ffb883baf1a94a74b38e41fc0191e
#
_cell.length_a   1.000
_cell.length_b   1.000
_cell.length_c   1.000
_cell.angle_alpha   90.00
_cell.angle_beta   90.00
_cell.angle_gamma   90.00
#
_symmetry.space_group_name_H-M   'P 1'
#
loop_
_entity.id
_entity.type
_entity.pdbx_description
1 polymer ?
#
loop_
_entity_poly.entity_id
_entity_poly.type
_entity_poly.pdbx_seq_one_letter_code
_entity_poly.pdbx_strand_id
1 'polypeptide(L)'
;DVVSLVAHLGLSDVVVNGWSLGGAVATHAASLLGDRCAGLVLTAGASPIYTQKPDLQIGGMPEDVEGNVAAMNDDRVNFLTMLATAICAKPPTDAVLASMADAFLNSSARASATLAELAHLDQREMMMALDIPLLSFICGQDGFVAPDISRWVAENHPKATGVEFPESGHAPFMEEREGYLAALNHFVNGL
;
A
#
# COMPACT_ATOMS: atom_id res chain seq x y z
N ASP A 1 -5.43 8.52 13.43
CA ASP A 1 -5.83 7.27 14.13
C ASP A 1 -4.61 6.41 14.50
N VAL A 2 -3.70 6.01 13.55
CA VAL A 2 -2.52 5.17 13.85
C VAL A 2 -1.65 5.79 14.94
N VAL A 3 -1.24 7.04 14.78
CA VAL A 3 -0.40 7.78 15.73
C VAL A 3 -1.06 7.88 17.11
N SER A 4 -2.36 8.15 17.15
CA SER A 4 -3.13 8.22 18.39
C SER A 4 -3.20 6.87 19.10
N LEU A 5 -3.32 5.77 18.34
CA LEU A 5 -3.32 4.41 18.88
C LEU A 5 -1.95 4.06 19.48
N VAL A 6 -0.86 4.33 18.75
CA VAL A 6 0.51 4.12 19.24
C VAL A 6 0.77 4.91 20.52
N ALA A 7 0.33 6.17 20.56
CA ALA A 7 0.46 7.01 21.74
C ALA A 7 -0.37 6.49 22.92
N HIS A 8 -1.63 6.09 22.67
CA HIS A 8 -2.54 5.56 23.70
C HIS A 8 -2.02 4.28 24.33
N LEU A 9 -1.44 3.39 23.52
CA LEU A 9 -0.86 2.12 23.98
C LEU A 9 0.56 2.26 24.52
N GLY A 10 1.17 3.43 24.44
CA GLY A 10 2.55 3.67 24.89
C GLY A 10 3.59 2.85 24.13
N LEU A 11 3.35 2.54 22.85
CA LEU A 11 4.25 1.73 22.04
C LEU A 11 5.48 2.52 21.58
N SER A 12 6.64 1.85 21.53
CA SER A 12 7.87 2.27 20.88
C SER A 12 8.31 1.17 19.91
N ASP A 13 9.27 1.47 19.06
CA ASP A 13 9.87 0.54 18.10
C ASP A 13 8.82 -0.09 17.16
N VAL A 14 7.86 0.75 16.73
CA VAL A 14 6.74 0.31 15.90
C VAL A 14 7.19 0.15 14.45
N VAL A 15 6.89 -1.00 13.84
CA VAL A 15 6.95 -1.17 12.39
C VAL A 15 5.57 -0.92 11.81
N VAL A 16 5.46 0.04 10.91
CA VAL A 16 4.19 0.35 10.23
C VAL A 16 4.19 -0.32 8.86
N ASN A 17 3.20 -1.19 8.62
CA ASN A 17 3.02 -1.84 7.31
C ASN A 17 1.76 -1.30 6.63
N GLY A 18 1.92 -0.74 5.43
CA GLY A 18 0.83 -0.23 4.62
C GLY A 18 0.66 -1.00 3.32
N TRP A 19 -0.52 -1.58 3.11
CA TRP A 19 -0.90 -2.21 1.86
C TRP A 19 -1.73 -1.26 1.01
N SER A 20 -1.44 -1.20 -0.31
CA SER A 20 -2.23 -0.40 -1.26
C SER A 20 -2.32 1.07 -0.83
N LEU A 21 -3.50 1.67 -0.80
CA LEU A 21 -3.77 2.99 -0.22
C LEU A 21 -3.22 3.13 1.22
N GLY A 22 -3.22 2.03 1.98
CA GLY A 22 -2.59 1.99 3.30
C GLY A 22 -1.10 2.34 3.29
N GLY A 23 -0.41 2.22 2.16
CA GLY A 23 0.98 2.68 1.99
C GLY A 23 1.12 4.19 2.18
N ALA A 24 0.20 4.98 1.61
CA ALA A 24 0.17 6.43 1.82
C ALA A 24 -0.11 6.79 3.28
N VAL A 25 -1.03 6.07 3.92
CA VAL A 25 -1.34 6.24 5.35
C VAL A 25 -0.14 5.87 6.22
N ALA A 26 0.54 4.76 5.90
CA ALA A 26 1.70 4.27 6.64
C ALA A 26 2.89 5.25 6.54
N THR A 27 3.18 5.78 5.37
CA THR A 27 4.22 6.79 5.14
C THR A 27 3.95 8.04 5.97
N HIS A 28 2.71 8.54 5.94
CA HIS A 28 2.33 9.71 6.74
C HIS A 28 2.40 9.40 8.25
N ALA A 29 1.93 8.21 8.67
CA ALA A 29 2.01 7.81 10.08
C ALA A 29 3.46 7.70 10.55
N ALA A 30 4.36 7.10 9.76
CA ALA A 30 5.78 7.01 10.07
C ALA A 30 6.42 8.39 10.27
N SER A 31 6.09 9.37 9.41
CA SER A 31 6.62 10.73 9.54
C SER A 31 6.17 11.44 10.83
N LEU A 32 4.99 11.11 11.34
CA LEU A 32 4.45 11.69 12.58
C LEU A 32 4.87 10.93 13.85
N LEU A 33 5.25 9.67 13.73
CA LEU A 33 5.70 8.85 14.86
C LEU A 33 7.12 9.20 15.31
N GLY A 34 7.97 9.72 14.40
CA GLY A 34 9.35 10.06 14.69
C GLY A 34 10.10 8.86 15.28
N ASP A 35 10.82 9.07 16.40
CA ASP A 35 11.65 8.07 17.07
C ASP A 35 10.88 6.81 17.54
N ARG A 36 9.54 6.83 17.52
CA ARG A 36 8.73 5.64 17.84
C ARG A 36 8.58 4.68 16.66
N CYS A 37 8.92 5.12 15.45
CA CYS A 37 8.83 4.29 14.24
C CYS A 37 10.19 3.64 13.98
N ALA A 38 10.29 2.33 14.16
CA ALA A 38 11.50 1.57 13.90
C ALA A 38 11.67 1.20 12.41
N GLY A 39 10.58 1.13 11.65
CA GLY A 39 10.63 0.80 10.24
C GLY A 39 9.29 0.99 9.52
N LEU A 40 9.37 1.15 8.20
CA LEU A 40 8.22 1.27 7.30
C LEU A 40 8.22 0.11 6.30
N VAL A 41 7.07 -0.54 6.14
CA VAL A 41 6.87 -1.57 5.13
C VAL A 41 5.78 -1.11 4.17
N LEU A 42 6.08 -1.14 2.88
CA LEU A 42 5.14 -0.85 1.80
C LEU A 42 4.83 -2.14 1.05
N THR A 43 3.65 -2.69 1.27
CA THR A 43 3.16 -3.87 0.57
C THR A 43 2.33 -3.43 -0.62
N ALA A 44 2.88 -3.46 -1.84
CA ALA A 44 2.20 -2.90 -3.01
C ALA A 44 1.60 -1.51 -2.69
N GLY A 45 2.39 -0.66 -2.03
CA GLY A 45 1.91 0.57 -1.40
C GLY A 45 1.73 1.71 -2.39
N ALA A 46 0.59 2.41 -2.34
CA ALA A 46 0.32 3.62 -3.10
C ALA A 46 1.05 4.82 -2.48
N SER A 47 2.38 4.77 -2.46
CA SER A 47 3.28 5.79 -1.88
C SER A 47 4.68 5.66 -2.50
N PRO A 48 5.40 6.75 -2.77
CA PRO A 48 5.12 8.15 -2.39
C PRO A 48 4.14 8.87 -3.33
N ILE A 49 3.85 8.31 -4.48
CA ILE A 49 2.83 8.77 -5.44
C ILE A 49 1.95 7.60 -5.85
N TYR A 50 0.81 7.87 -6.44
CA TYR A 50 -0.04 6.84 -7.06
C TYR A 50 -0.27 7.13 -8.54
N THR A 51 -0.34 8.40 -8.89
CA THR A 51 -0.51 8.87 -10.27
C THR A 51 0.74 9.61 -10.74
N GLN A 52 0.91 9.65 -12.06
CA GLN A 52 2.00 10.36 -12.71
C GLN A 52 2.07 11.84 -12.26
N LYS A 53 3.29 12.37 -12.20
CA LYS A 53 3.57 13.78 -11.93
C LYS A 53 4.31 14.36 -13.13
N PRO A 54 4.29 15.70 -13.33
CA PRO A 54 4.97 16.32 -14.46
C PRO A 54 6.45 15.97 -14.60
N ASP A 55 7.10 15.72 -13.48
CA ASP A 55 8.53 15.40 -13.36
C ASP A 55 8.82 13.90 -13.14
N LEU A 56 7.77 13.07 -13.00
CA LEU A 56 7.93 11.62 -12.74
C LEU A 56 6.78 10.82 -13.38
N GLN A 57 7.08 10.14 -14.49
CA GLN A 57 6.10 9.46 -15.33
C GLN A 57 5.93 7.98 -14.95
N ILE A 58 5.71 7.70 -13.63
CA ILE A 58 5.37 6.37 -13.10
C ILE A 58 3.99 6.42 -12.44
N GLY A 59 3.33 5.27 -12.31
CA GLY A 59 1.97 5.20 -11.77
C GLY A 59 0.89 5.36 -12.83
N GLY A 60 -0.37 5.38 -12.38
CA GLY A 60 -1.54 5.57 -13.23
C GLY A 60 -1.81 7.03 -13.60
N MET A 61 -2.95 7.27 -14.24
CA MET A 61 -3.40 8.63 -14.53
C MET A 61 -4.35 9.14 -13.44
N PRO A 62 -4.39 10.45 -13.13
CA PRO A 62 -5.37 11.01 -12.19
C PRO A 62 -6.82 10.67 -12.57
N GLU A 63 -7.12 10.66 -13.86
CA GLU A 63 -8.44 10.37 -14.41
C GLU A 63 -8.91 8.92 -14.11
N ASP A 64 -7.97 7.97 -13.97
CA ASP A 64 -8.29 6.59 -13.57
C ASP A 64 -8.81 6.55 -12.13
N VAL A 65 -8.24 7.38 -11.25
CA VAL A 65 -8.71 7.51 -9.85
C VAL A 65 -10.11 8.12 -9.83
N GLU A 66 -10.35 9.17 -10.61
CA GLU A 66 -11.66 9.83 -10.72
C GLU A 66 -12.72 8.84 -11.22
N GLY A 67 -12.38 8.03 -12.25
CA GLY A 67 -13.24 6.98 -12.78
C GLY A 67 -13.59 5.92 -11.74
N ASN A 68 -12.61 5.46 -10.95
CA ASN A 68 -12.82 4.49 -9.87
C ASN A 68 -13.68 5.06 -8.74
N VAL A 69 -13.48 6.34 -8.37
CA VAL A 69 -14.32 7.04 -7.38
C VAL A 69 -15.75 7.18 -7.87
N ALA A 70 -15.95 7.53 -9.14
CA ALA A 70 -17.28 7.62 -9.75
C ALA A 70 -17.98 6.26 -9.74
N ALA A 71 -17.32 5.19 -10.18
CA ALA A 71 -17.86 3.83 -10.18
C ALA A 71 -18.21 3.34 -8.75
N MET A 72 -17.35 3.63 -7.77
CA MET A 72 -17.59 3.30 -6.36
C MET A 72 -18.78 4.06 -5.78
N ASN A 73 -19.03 5.29 -6.21
CA ASN A 73 -20.17 6.07 -5.75
C ASN A 73 -21.48 5.67 -6.45
N ASP A 74 -21.42 5.20 -7.70
CA ASP A 74 -22.57 4.75 -8.48
C ASP A 74 -23.08 3.38 -8.01
N ASP A 75 -22.21 2.37 -7.95
CA ASP A 75 -22.52 1.03 -7.45
C ASP A 75 -21.38 0.48 -6.58
N ARG A 76 -21.41 0.86 -5.32
CA ARG A 76 -20.39 0.47 -4.34
C ARG A 76 -20.26 -1.04 -4.19
N VAL A 77 -21.38 -1.77 -4.18
CA VAL A 77 -21.36 -3.21 -3.95
C VAL A 77 -20.68 -3.92 -5.11
N ASN A 78 -21.08 -3.58 -6.32
CA ASN A 78 -20.47 -4.14 -7.52
C ASN A 78 -18.99 -3.76 -7.63
N PHE A 79 -18.65 -2.48 -7.44
CA PHE A 79 -17.26 -2.02 -7.49
C PHE A 79 -16.36 -2.77 -6.51
N LEU A 80 -16.75 -2.88 -5.24
CA LEU A 80 -15.93 -3.55 -4.22
C LEU A 80 -15.85 -5.07 -4.42
N THR A 81 -16.88 -5.69 -4.96
CA THR A 81 -16.87 -7.11 -5.31
C THR A 81 -15.94 -7.38 -6.49
N MET A 82 -15.99 -6.55 -7.52
CA MET A 82 -15.05 -6.62 -8.65
C MET A 82 -13.61 -6.38 -8.19
N LEU A 83 -13.37 -5.39 -7.33
CA LEU A 83 -12.07 -5.12 -6.75
C LEU A 83 -11.52 -6.36 -6.05
N ALA A 84 -12.31 -7.02 -5.19
CA ALA A 84 -11.92 -8.24 -4.49
C ALA A 84 -11.52 -9.38 -5.46
N THR A 85 -12.17 -9.46 -6.62
CA THR A 85 -11.87 -10.48 -7.63
C THR A 85 -10.55 -10.19 -8.35
N ALA A 86 -10.21 -8.91 -8.54
CA ALA A 86 -9.11 -8.48 -9.40
C ALA A 86 -7.77 -8.30 -8.67
N ILE A 87 -7.74 -8.37 -7.33
CA ILE A 87 -6.53 -8.07 -6.54
C ILE A 87 -5.41 -9.10 -6.68
N CYS A 88 -5.73 -10.34 -7.05
CA CYS A 88 -4.74 -11.40 -7.26
C CYS A 88 -4.48 -11.59 -8.75
N ALA A 89 -3.23 -11.90 -9.12
CA ALA A 89 -2.87 -12.28 -10.49
C ALA A 89 -3.52 -13.60 -10.90
N LYS A 90 -3.68 -14.52 -9.93
CA LYS A 90 -4.43 -15.77 -10.10
C LYS A 90 -5.69 -15.72 -9.26
N PRO A 91 -6.84 -16.18 -9.79
CA PRO A 91 -8.08 -16.18 -9.02
C PRO A 91 -7.91 -16.89 -7.66
N PRO A 92 -8.22 -16.22 -6.54
CA PRO A 92 -8.18 -16.85 -5.23
C PRO A 92 -9.30 -17.91 -5.11
N THR A 93 -9.22 -18.73 -4.06
CA THR A 93 -10.32 -19.66 -3.76
C THR A 93 -11.58 -18.89 -3.38
N ASP A 94 -12.76 -19.50 -3.59
CA ASP A 94 -14.06 -18.87 -3.28
C ASP A 94 -14.15 -18.39 -1.82
N ALA A 95 -13.55 -19.11 -0.87
CA ALA A 95 -13.53 -18.73 0.53
C ALA A 95 -12.68 -17.46 0.79
N VAL A 96 -11.55 -17.34 0.11
CA VAL A 96 -10.68 -16.14 0.17
C VAL A 96 -11.38 -14.96 -0.48
N LEU A 97 -11.95 -15.16 -1.66
CA LEU A 97 -12.72 -14.13 -2.37
C LEU A 97 -13.88 -13.60 -1.52
N ALA A 98 -14.67 -14.50 -0.91
CA ALA A 98 -15.77 -14.11 -0.05
C ALA A 98 -15.30 -13.29 1.17
N SER A 99 -14.19 -13.71 1.81
CA SER A 99 -13.61 -12.98 2.95
C SER A 99 -13.11 -11.60 2.57
N MET A 100 -12.52 -11.44 1.39
CA MET A 100 -12.04 -10.13 0.91
C MET A 100 -13.18 -9.21 0.52
N ALA A 101 -14.18 -9.74 -0.19
CA ALA A 101 -15.37 -8.98 -0.54
C ALA A 101 -16.09 -8.48 0.71
N ASP A 102 -16.23 -9.34 1.74
CA ASP A 102 -16.80 -8.94 3.03
C ASP A 102 -15.98 -7.83 3.70
N ALA A 103 -14.67 -7.96 3.76
CA ALA A 103 -13.78 -6.94 4.32
C ALA A 103 -13.92 -5.58 3.60
N PHE A 104 -13.97 -5.59 2.26
CA PHE A 104 -14.14 -4.36 1.48
C PHE A 104 -15.54 -3.75 1.65
N LEU A 105 -16.58 -4.56 1.64
CA LEU A 105 -17.96 -4.10 1.83
C LEU A 105 -18.21 -3.50 3.22
N ASN A 106 -17.50 -3.99 4.24
CA ASN A 106 -17.54 -3.44 5.60
C ASN A 106 -16.70 -2.16 5.77
N SER A 107 -16.00 -1.70 4.74
CA SER A 107 -15.27 -0.44 4.81
C SER A 107 -16.20 0.77 4.96
N SER A 108 -15.66 1.86 5.53
CA SER A 108 -16.43 3.10 5.77
C SER A 108 -17.01 3.65 4.46
N ALA A 109 -18.17 4.28 4.55
CA ALA A 109 -18.75 5.06 3.43
C ALA A 109 -17.86 6.23 2.98
N ARG A 110 -16.86 6.63 3.78
CA ARG A 110 -15.87 7.64 3.43
C ARG A 110 -14.73 7.10 2.55
N ALA A 111 -14.70 5.80 2.26
CA ALA A 111 -13.61 5.19 1.51
C ALA A 111 -13.42 5.80 0.10
N SER A 112 -14.51 6.22 -0.57
CA SER A 112 -14.42 6.90 -1.87
C SER A 112 -13.70 8.25 -1.78
N ALA A 113 -13.95 9.03 -0.73
CA ALA A 113 -13.25 10.29 -0.49
C ALA A 113 -11.75 10.07 -0.23
N THR A 114 -11.41 9.01 0.52
CA THR A 114 -10.00 8.66 0.76
C THR A 114 -9.32 8.15 -0.52
N LEU A 115 -10.03 7.40 -1.36
CA LEU A 115 -9.53 6.95 -2.66
C LEU A 115 -9.24 8.15 -3.59
N ALA A 116 -10.09 9.18 -3.57
CA ALA A 116 -9.93 10.38 -4.38
C ALA A 116 -8.60 11.12 -4.11
N GLU A 117 -8.11 11.09 -2.87
CA GLU A 117 -6.85 11.75 -2.50
C GLU A 117 -5.64 11.17 -3.26
N LEU A 118 -5.72 9.92 -3.73
CA LEU A 118 -4.64 9.30 -4.51
C LEU A 118 -4.36 10.02 -5.84
N ALA A 119 -5.33 10.68 -6.43
CA ALA A 119 -5.16 11.44 -7.68
C ALA A 119 -4.09 12.56 -7.55
N HIS A 120 -3.97 13.13 -6.35
CA HIS A 120 -3.11 14.27 -6.10
C HIS A 120 -1.96 13.97 -5.13
N LEU A 121 -1.89 12.73 -4.61
CA LEU A 121 -0.89 12.32 -3.64
C LEU A 121 0.53 12.59 -4.16
N ASP A 122 1.32 13.29 -3.34
CA ASP A 122 2.76 13.40 -3.50
C ASP A 122 3.42 13.48 -2.12
N GLN A 123 4.02 12.37 -1.72
CA GLN A 123 4.72 12.21 -0.44
C GLN A 123 6.24 12.03 -0.63
N ARG A 124 6.77 12.35 -1.82
CA ARG A 124 8.20 12.13 -2.14
C ARG A 124 9.12 12.83 -1.14
N GLU A 125 8.88 14.10 -0.87
CA GLU A 125 9.66 14.88 0.10
C GLU A 125 9.56 14.27 1.51
N MET A 126 8.34 13.93 1.94
CA MET A 126 8.08 13.28 3.22
C MET A 126 8.82 11.94 3.34
N MET A 127 8.72 11.09 2.32
CA MET A 127 9.37 9.79 2.30
C MET A 127 10.89 9.90 2.36
N MET A 128 11.48 10.81 1.58
CA MET A 128 12.94 11.03 1.56
C MET A 128 13.48 11.63 2.86
N ALA A 129 12.62 12.26 3.66
CA ALA A 129 12.97 12.76 4.98
C ALA A 129 12.92 11.70 6.10
N LEU A 130 12.39 10.51 5.83
CA LEU A 130 12.37 9.42 6.80
C LEU A 130 13.78 8.83 6.97
N ASP A 131 14.33 8.89 8.18
CA ASP A 131 15.65 8.29 8.48
C ASP A 131 15.52 6.92 9.15
N ILE A 132 14.60 6.09 8.66
CA ILE A 132 14.30 4.75 9.17
C ILE A 132 14.46 3.69 8.06
N PRO A 133 14.75 2.41 8.40
CA PRO A 133 14.70 1.30 7.46
C PRO A 133 13.34 1.19 6.77
N LEU A 134 13.36 0.88 5.47
CA LEU A 134 12.17 0.74 4.65
C LEU A 134 12.22 -0.57 3.84
N LEU A 135 11.13 -1.33 3.85
CA LEU A 135 10.93 -2.51 3.01
C LEU A 135 9.85 -2.23 1.97
N SER A 136 10.18 -2.38 0.69
CA SER A 136 9.24 -2.21 -0.42
C SER A 136 8.99 -3.56 -1.09
N PHE A 137 7.77 -4.06 -1.01
CA PHE A 137 7.33 -5.25 -1.75
C PHE A 137 6.83 -4.86 -3.13
N ILE A 138 7.46 -5.40 -4.16
CA ILE A 138 7.25 -5.07 -5.57
C ILE A 138 6.50 -6.22 -6.23
N CYS A 139 5.25 -6.01 -6.62
CA CYS A 139 4.38 -7.03 -7.18
C CYS A 139 4.33 -6.90 -8.70
N GLY A 140 4.90 -7.87 -9.43
CA GLY A 140 5.13 -7.78 -10.88
C GLY A 140 3.86 -7.78 -11.72
N GLN A 141 2.78 -8.39 -11.24
CA GLN A 141 1.48 -8.50 -11.92
C GLN A 141 0.42 -7.59 -11.29
N ASP A 142 0.83 -6.57 -10.54
CA ASP A 142 -0.10 -5.66 -9.87
C ASP A 142 -0.82 -4.76 -10.87
N GLY A 143 -2.14 -4.89 -10.94
CA GLY A 143 -3.00 -4.06 -11.80
C GLY A 143 -3.56 -2.81 -11.11
N PHE A 144 -3.24 -2.58 -9.83
CA PHE A 144 -3.76 -1.46 -9.05
C PHE A 144 -2.69 -0.43 -8.69
N VAL A 145 -1.57 -0.90 -8.16
CA VAL A 145 -0.41 -0.04 -7.87
C VAL A 145 0.72 -0.44 -8.82
N ALA A 146 1.06 0.46 -9.75
CA ALA A 146 2.09 0.18 -10.73
C ALA A 146 3.40 -0.26 -10.03
N PRO A 147 3.99 -1.41 -10.40
CA PRO A 147 5.21 -1.93 -9.77
C PRO A 147 6.36 -0.93 -9.75
N ASP A 148 6.40 -0.02 -10.73
CA ASP A 148 7.43 1.01 -10.84
C ASP A 148 7.41 2.02 -9.68
N ILE A 149 6.28 2.19 -9.01
CA ILE A 149 6.18 3.01 -7.78
C ILE A 149 7.00 2.36 -6.66
N SER A 150 6.78 1.06 -6.44
CA SER A 150 7.52 0.30 -5.42
C SER A 150 9.00 0.17 -5.75
N ARG A 151 9.37 0.04 -7.04
CA ARG A 151 10.78 0.05 -7.51
C ARG A 151 11.42 1.41 -7.26
N TRP A 152 10.72 2.48 -7.58
CA TRP A 152 11.23 3.83 -7.34
C TRP A 152 11.62 4.03 -5.87
N VAL A 153 10.79 3.56 -4.95
CA VAL A 153 11.08 3.60 -3.51
C VAL A 153 12.36 2.83 -3.17
N ALA A 154 12.48 1.60 -3.67
CA ALA A 154 13.63 0.75 -3.41
C ALA A 154 14.94 1.32 -3.98
N GLU A 155 14.88 2.04 -5.09
CA GLU A 155 16.03 2.61 -5.79
C GLU A 155 16.45 3.98 -5.27
N ASN A 156 15.50 4.76 -4.74
CA ASN A 156 15.76 6.16 -4.40
C ASN A 156 15.87 6.42 -2.90
N HIS A 157 15.18 5.67 -2.05
CA HIS A 157 15.28 5.87 -0.60
C HIS A 157 16.54 5.19 -0.04
N PRO A 158 17.43 5.92 0.69
CA PRO A 158 18.78 5.43 1.05
C PRO A 158 18.78 4.22 1.99
N LYS A 159 17.70 3.99 2.73
CA LYS A 159 17.54 2.87 3.67
C LYS A 159 16.48 1.86 3.21
N ALA A 160 16.08 1.91 1.93
CA ALA A 160 15.11 0.97 1.41
C ALA A 160 15.75 -0.35 0.94
N THR A 161 15.00 -1.42 1.12
CA THR A 161 15.23 -2.72 0.50
C THR A 161 14.01 -3.11 -0.31
N GLY A 162 14.20 -3.43 -1.59
CA GLY A 162 13.15 -3.95 -2.46
C GLY A 162 13.13 -5.48 -2.46
N VAL A 163 11.94 -6.07 -2.42
CA VAL A 163 11.74 -7.52 -2.61
C VAL A 163 10.72 -7.72 -3.72
N GLU A 164 11.17 -8.37 -4.80
CA GLU A 164 10.35 -8.63 -5.99
C GLU A 164 9.50 -9.90 -5.83
N PHE A 165 8.23 -9.79 -6.21
CA PHE A 165 7.28 -10.88 -6.38
C PHE A 165 6.76 -10.84 -7.83
N PRO A 166 7.49 -11.40 -8.79
CA PRO A 166 7.21 -11.19 -10.22
C PRO A 166 5.90 -11.83 -10.67
N GLU A 167 5.42 -12.86 -9.98
CA GLU A 167 4.19 -13.58 -10.31
C GLU A 167 2.97 -13.13 -9.49
N SER A 168 3.17 -12.24 -8.51
CA SER A 168 2.12 -11.76 -7.62
C SER A 168 1.39 -10.56 -8.21
N GLY A 169 0.08 -10.58 -8.04
CA GLY A 169 -0.76 -9.40 -8.17
C GLY A 169 -0.64 -8.48 -6.95
N HIS A 170 -1.73 -7.81 -6.62
CA HIS A 170 -1.76 -6.79 -5.56
C HIS A 170 -1.67 -7.34 -4.12
N ALA A 171 -1.75 -8.67 -3.93
CA ALA A 171 -1.83 -9.30 -2.62
C ALA A 171 -0.73 -10.37 -2.39
N PRO A 172 0.57 -10.00 -2.33
CA PRO A 172 1.67 -10.96 -2.20
C PRO A 172 1.58 -11.80 -0.92
N PHE A 173 1.00 -11.27 0.14
CA PHE A 173 0.76 -12.00 1.39
C PHE A 173 -0.25 -13.15 1.25
N MET A 174 -0.98 -13.22 0.15
CA MET A 174 -1.90 -14.30 -0.20
C MET A 174 -1.33 -15.20 -1.30
N GLU A 175 -0.72 -14.63 -2.31
CA GLU A 175 -0.28 -15.31 -3.53
C GLU A 175 1.08 -15.98 -3.37
N GLU A 176 2.02 -15.32 -2.70
CA GLU A 176 3.39 -15.80 -2.44
C GLU A 176 3.72 -15.72 -0.94
N ARG A 177 2.80 -16.22 -0.13
CA ARG A 177 2.76 -16.05 1.33
C ARG A 177 4.06 -16.42 2.04
N GLU A 178 4.69 -17.54 1.67
CA GLU A 178 5.93 -18.00 2.33
C GLU A 178 7.07 -17.02 2.10
N GLY A 179 7.26 -16.58 0.86
CA GLY A 179 8.25 -15.57 0.50
C GLY A 179 8.00 -14.22 1.18
N TYR A 180 6.73 -13.79 1.18
CA TYR A 180 6.32 -12.56 1.86
C TYR A 180 6.65 -12.58 3.35
N LEU A 181 6.26 -13.65 4.06
CA LEU A 181 6.51 -13.78 5.49
C LEU A 181 8.00 -13.91 5.81
N ALA A 182 8.77 -14.63 4.98
CA ALA A 182 10.21 -14.74 5.14
C ALA A 182 10.92 -13.38 5.04
N ALA A 183 10.58 -12.58 4.03
CA ALA A 183 11.14 -11.27 3.82
C ALA A 183 10.73 -10.28 4.93
N LEU A 184 9.45 -10.30 5.32
CA LEU A 184 8.95 -9.46 6.41
C LEU A 184 9.63 -9.79 7.74
N ASN A 185 9.75 -11.08 8.09
CA ASN A 185 10.43 -11.51 9.30
C ASN A 185 11.92 -11.17 9.28
N HIS A 186 12.59 -11.32 8.13
CA HIS A 186 13.98 -10.91 7.98
C HIS A 186 14.16 -9.42 8.25
N PHE A 187 13.30 -8.59 7.68
CA PHE A 187 13.32 -7.14 7.88
C PHE A 187 13.11 -6.78 9.35
N VAL A 188 12.04 -7.27 9.98
CA VAL A 188 11.70 -6.95 11.37
C VAL A 188 12.78 -7.41 12.36
N ASN A 189 13.40 -8.56 12.12
CA ASN A 189 14.48 -9.07 12.98
C ASN A 189 15.82 -8.36 12.76
N GLY A 190 15.95 -7.56 11.71
CA GLY A 190 17.15 -6.78 11.40
C GLY A 190 17.13 -5.33 11.91
N LEU A 191 16.00 -4.91 12.52
CA LEU A 191 15.84 -3.58 13.14
C LEU A 191 16.41 -3.60 14.56
#